data_e6127d00524ee9e916127e1000403562
#
_entry.id   e6127d00524ee9e916127e1000403562
#
_cell.length_a   1.000
_cell.length_b   1.000
_cell.length_c   1.000
_cell.angle_alpha   90.00
_cell.angle_beta   90.00
_cell.angle_gamma   90.00
#
_symmetry.space_group_name_H-M   'P 1'
#
loop_
_entity.id
_entity.type
_entity.pdbx_description
1 polymer ?
#
loop_
_entity_poly.entity_id
_entity_poly.type
_entity_poly.pdbx_seq_one_letter_code
_entity_poly.pdbx_strand_id
1 'polypeptide(L)'
;MAIEPPLLVEKVAVQHLPPPIPCSTELSGTRPHVAQVGHLLKKTFGVTEVGGAVGRYDGDHGAGLALDLMTSDFAHGDAIAEFVLANRQRFGVNYVIWRQRYNDGNGWSYMENRGSPTANHYDHVHVSFDRAAQVDVTC
;
A
#
# COMPACT_ATOMS: atom_id res chain seq x y z
N MET A 1 -6.29 44.53 23.16
CA MET A 1 -6.27 43.93 22.91
C MET A 1 -6.40 43.15 21.83
N ALA A 2 -6.18 43.31 20.81
CA ALA A 2 -6.31 42.55 19.65
C ALA A 2 -5.47 41.33 19.65
N ILE A 3 -6.04 40.27 19.25
CA ILE A 3 -5.30 39.11 19.29
C ILE A 3 -5.48 38.40 18.06
N GLU A 4 -5.60 39.03 16.97
CA GLU A 4 -5.74 38.42 15.69
C GLU A 4 -4.47 37.88 15.11
N PRO A 5 -3.29 38.35 15.45
CA PRO A 5 -2.06 37.92 14.81
C PRO A 5 -1.86 36.41 14.71
N PRO A 6 -2.14 35.59 15.73
CA PRO A 6 -1.94 34.15 15.61
C PRO A 6 -2.76 33.53 14.49
N LEU A 7 -4.01 33.90 14.34
CA LEU A 7 -4.84 33.39 13.28
C LEU A 7 -4.34 33.80 11.91
N LEU A 8 -3.91 35.03 11.79
CA LEU A 8 -3.38 35.54 10.54
C LEU A 8 -2.12 34.81 10.14
N VAL A 9 -1.26 34.55 11.10
CA VAL A 9 -0.02 33.82 10.86
C VAL A 9 -0.33 32.39 10.37
N GLU A 10 -1.29 31.72 10.97
CA GLU A 10 -1.68 30.39 10.53
C GLU A 10 -2.19 30.40 9.09
N LYS A 11 -3.02 31.36 8.73
CA LYS A 11 -3.51 31.45 7.37
C LYS A 11 -2.39 31.65 6.37
N VAL A 12 -1.44 32.51 6.69
CA VAL A 12 -0.30 32.75 5.80
C VAL A 12 0.54 31.51 5.65
N ALA A 13 0.79 30.78 6.75
CA ALA A 13 1.57 29.56 6.70
C ALA A 13 0.89 28.51 5.80
N VAL A 14 -0.41 28.33 5.93
CA VAL A 14 -1.14 27.39 5.09
C VAL A 14 -1.09 27.79 3.62
N GLN A 15 -1.21 29.08 3.33
CA GLN A 15 -1.16 29.57 1.96
C GLN A 15 0.21 29.37 1.30
N HIS A 16 1.26 29.32 2.11
CA HIS A 16 2.62 29.13 1.59
C HIS A 16 3.08 27.67 1.55
N LEU A 17 2.25 26.75 2.02
CA LEU A 17 2.59 25.34 1.91
C LEU A 17 2.49 24.88 0.45
N PRO A 18 3.40 24.05 -0.01
CA PRO A 18 3.30 23.52 -1.36
C PRO A 18 2.05 22.66 -1.50
N PRO A 19 1.43 22.60 -2.68
CA PRO A 19 0.30 21.72 -2.90
C PRO A 19 0.71 20.27 -2.72
N PRO A 20 -0.22 19.38 -2.31
CA PRO A 20 0.07 17.97 -2.20
C PRO A 20 0.46 17.39 -3.56
N ILE A 21 1.42 16.48 -3.57
CA ILE A 21 1.88 15.83 -4.78
C ILE A 21 1.27 14.44 -4.85
N PRO A 22 0.50 14.12 -5.90
CA PRO A 22 -0.04 12.78 -6.06
C PRO A 22 1.08 11.75 -6.15
N CYS A 23 0.85 10.55 -5.65
CA CYS A 23 1.79 9.47 -5.81
C CYS A 23 1.93 9.11 -7.28
N SER A 24 3.11 8.65 -7.70
CA SER A 24 3.35 8.25 -9.07
C SER A 24 2.43 7.11 -9.50
N THR A 25 2.03 7.12 -10.76
CA THR A 25 1.19 6.08 -11.36
C THR A 25 2.01 4.97 -12.00
N GLU A 26 3.33 4.97 -11.78
CA GLU A 26 4.21 3.96 -12.34
C GLU A 26 5.01 3.27 -11.24
N LEU A 27 4.87 1.95 -11.15
CA LEU A 27 5.62 1.12 -10.24
C LEU A 27 5.60 -0.33 -10.72
N SER A 28 6.76 -0.83 -11.15
CA SER A 28 6.94 -2.26 -11.47
C SER A 28 5.87 -2.84 -12.39
N GLY A 29 5.42 -2.06 -13.37
CA GLY A 29 4.44 -2.52 -14.38
C GLY A 29 3.02 -2.68 -13.88
N THR A 30 2.71 -2.23 -12.68
CA THR A 30 1.35 -2.33 -12.15
C THR A 30 0.44 -1.25 -12.72
N ARG A 31 -0.86 -1.44 -12.55
CA ARG A 31 -1.85 -0.44 -13.01
C ARG A 31 -1.72 0.85 -12.21
N PRO A 32 -2.12 1.99 -12.79
CA PRO A 32 -1.92 3.30 -12.13
C PRO A 32 -2.41 3.37 -10.70
N HIS A 33 -3.61 2.88 -10.41
CA HIS A 33 -4.15 2.93 -9.05
C HIS A 33 -3.36 2.06 -8.07
N VAL A 34 -2.83 0.95 -8.55
CA VAL A 34 -2.00 0.05 -7.73
C VAL A 34 -0.64 0.70 -7.45
N ALA A 35 -0.03 1.28 -8.49
CA ALA A 35 1.25 1.96 -8.36
C ALA A 35 1.20 3.10 -7.35
N GLN A 36 0.12 3.87 -7.37
CA GLN A 36 -0.05 4.99 -6.44
C GLN A 36 -0.04 4.51 -4.99
N VAL A 37 -0.78 3.46 -4.68
CA VAL A 37 -0.80 2.89 -3.33
C VAL A 37 0.57 2.30 -2.97
N GLY A 38 1.22 1.64 -3.92
CA GLY A 38 2.57 1.10 -3.71
C GLY A 38 3.57 2.18 -3.30
N HIS A 39 3.55 3.32 -3.96
CA HIS A 39 4.45 4.42 -3.60
C HIS A 39 4.14 4.99 -2.22
N LEU A 40 2.85 5.10 -1.88
CA LEU A 40 2.46 5.52 -0.54
C LEU A 40 3.00 4.57 0.52
N LEU A 41 2.87 3.28 0.30
CA LEU A 41 3.34 2.26 1.25
C LEU A 41 4.87 2.26 1.37
N LYS A 42 5.58 2.41 0.25
CA LYS A 42 7.03 2.54 0.28
C LYS A 42 7.47 3.69 1.17
N LYS A 43 6.84 4.84 0.99
CA LYS A 43 7.18 6.04 1.74
C LYS A 43 6.80 5.91 3.22
N THR A 44 5.59 5.44 3.47
CA THR A 44 5.06 5.38 4.84
C THR A 44 5.81 4.38 5.70
N PHE A 45 6.19 3.23 5.14
CA PHE A 45 6.81 2.14 5.90
C PHE A 45 8.29 1.93 5.60
N GLY A 46 8.88 2.74 4.73
CA GLY A 46 10.29 2.62 4.41
C GLY A 46 10.64 1.34 3.66
N VAL A 47 9.71 0.81 2.87
CA VAL A 47 9.97 -0.38 2.06
C VAL A 47 10.79 0.02 0.83
N THR A 48 11.89 -0.66 0.60
CA THR A 48 12.79 -0.34 -0.51
C THR A 48 12.52 -1.20 -1.75
N GLU A 49 12.05 -2.43 -1.57
CA GLU A 49 11.76 -3.33 -2.68
C GLU A 49 10.30 -3.67 -2.75
N VAL A 50 9.69 -3.44 -3.91
CA VAL A 50 8.29 -3.78 -4.16
C VAL A 50 8.21 -4.52 -5.48
N GLY A 51 7.71 -5.76 -5.43
CA GLY A 51 7.40 -6.54 -6.63
C GLY A 51 6.02 -6.19 -7.15
N GLY A 52 5.86 -6.20 -8.46
CA GLY A 52 4.58 -5.93 -9.12
C GLY A 52 4.36 -6.91 -10.27
N ALA A 53 4.18 -6.37 -11.47
CA ALA A 53 3.90 -7.17 -12.66
C ALA A 53 5.16 -7.58 -13.43
N VAL A 54 6.26 -6.86 -13.27
CA VAL A 54 7.48 -7.14 -14.05
C VAL A 54 7.97 -8.56 -13.75
N GLY A 55 8.15 -9.37 -14.80
CA GLY A 55 8.59 -10.75 -14.66
C GLY A 55 7.49 -11.73 -14.26
N ARG A 56 6.26 -11.29 -14.19
CA ARG A 56 5.12 -12.13 -13.80
C ARG A 56 4.14 -12.21 -14.97
N TYR A 57 3.59 -13.39 -15.22
CA TYR A 57 2.81 -13.63 -16.43
C TYR A 57 1.37 -14.06 -16.19
N ASP A 58 1.02 -14.44 -14.96
CA ASP A 58 -0.33 -14.90 -14.64
C ASP A 58 -0.80 -14.36 -13.29
N GLY A 59 -2.06 -14.58 -12.97
CA GLY A 59 -2.66 -14.18 -11.72
C GLY A 59 -2.74 -12.66 -11.56
N ASP A 60 -2.91 -12.23 -10.33
CA ASP A 60 -3.04 -10.80 -10.03
C ASP A 60 -1.77 -10.02 -10.35
N HIS A 61 -0.59 -10.61 -10.11
CA HIS A 61 0.67 -9.96 -10.46
C HIS A 61 0.77 -9.74 -11.97
N GLY A 62 0.51 -10.77 -12.77
CA GLY A 62 0.56 -10.67 -14.22
C GLY A 62 -0.45 -9.65 -14.76
N ALA A 63 -1.58 -9.50 -14.10
CA ALA A 63 -2.61 -8.53 -14.47
C ALA A 63 -2.27 -7.10 -14.03
N GLY A 64 -1.19 -6.89 -13.29
CA GLY A 64 -0.83 -5.58 -12.75
C GLY A 64 -1.65 -5.18 -11.53
N LEU A 65 -2.25 -6.15 -10.84
CA LEU A 65 -3.19 -5.92 -9.75
C LEU A 65 -2.67 -6.42 -8.40
N ALA A 66 -1.38 -6.61 -8.26
CA ALA A 66 -0.81 -7.04 -6.99
C ALA A 66 0.55 -6.42 -6.73
N LEU A 67 0.85 -6.25 -5.46
CA LEU A 67 2.13 -5.77 -4.96
C LEU A 67 2.68 -6.74 -3.92
N ASP A 68 3.99 -6.95 -3.93
CA ASP A 68 4.72 -7.63 -2.87
C ASP A 68 5.61 -6.61 -2.18
N LEU A 69 5.27 -6.23 -0.95
CA LEU A 69 6.05 -5.31 -0.12
C LEU A 69 7.07 -6.16 0.62
N MET A 70 8.34 -6.07 0.24
CA MET A 70 9.36 -6.99 0.74
C MET A 70 9.79 -6.64 2.17
N THR A 71 9.51 -7.55 3.09
CA THR A 71 9.94 -7.47 4.48
C THR A 71 9.83 -8.83 5.13
N SER A 72 10.81 -9.19 5.95
CA SER A 72 10.76 -10.41 6.77
C SER A 72 10.55 -10.08 8.25
N ASP A 73 10.51 -8.80 8.59
CA ASP A 73 10.30 -8.35 9.97
C ASP A 73 8.81 -8.50 10.31
N PHE A 74 8.53 -9.26 11.37
CA PHE A 74 7.16 -9.57 11.78
C PHE A 74 6.36 -8.30 12.07
N ALA A 75 6.89 -7.43 12.91
CA ALA A 75 6.17 -6.21 13.32
C ALA A 75 5.98 -5.25 12.16
N HIS A 76 6.98 -5.12 11.29
CA HIS A 76 6.92 -4.28 10.11
C HIS A 76 5.84 -4.77 9.13
N GLY A 77 5.85 -6.07 8.85
CA GLY A 77 4.83 -6.66 7.97
C GLY A 77 3.43 -6.57 8.54
N ASP A 78 3.29 -6.80 9.85
CA ASP A 78 2.00 -6.63 10.52
C ASP A 78 1.48 -5.21 10.39
N ALA A 79 2.34 -4.22 10.60
CA ALA A 79 1.95 -2.80 10.49
C ALA A 79 1.50 -2.46 9.06
N ILE A 80 2.20 -2.96 8.05
CA ILE A 80 1.82 -2.76 6.66
C ILE A 80 0.45 -3.40 6.39
N ALA A 81 0.28 -4.66 6.78
CA ALA A 81 -0.96 -5.39 6.55
C ALA A 81 -2.15 -4.72 7.22
N GLU A 82 -1.98 -4.30 8.46
CA GLU A 82 -3.04 -3.61 9.21
C GLU A 82 -3.42 -2.28 8.58
N PHE A 83 -2.43 -1.50 8.17
CA PHE A 83 -2.68 -0.21 7.52
C PHE A 83 -3.44 -0.39 6.21
N VAL A 84 -3.03 -1.35 5.40
CA VAL A 84 -3.68 -1.64 4.12
C VAL A 84 -5.13 -2.08 4.35
N LEU A 85 -5.35 -2.98 5.31
CA LEU A 85 -6.70 -3.47 5.60
C LEU A 85 -7.60 -2.37 6.16
N ALA A 86 -7.06 -1.49 7.00
CA ALA A 86 -7.81 -0.37 7.55
C ALA A 86 -8.23 0.63 6.45
N ASN A 87 -7.49 0.69 5.36
CA ASN A 87 -7.76 1.57 4.22
C ASN A 87 -8.23 0.81 2.99
N ARG A 88 -8.74 -0.40 3.17
CA ARG A 88 -9.06 -1.34 2.09
C ARG A 88 -9.93 -0.71 1.01
N GLN A 89 -11.00 -0.04 1.40
CA GLN A 89 -11.90 0.59 0.43
C GLN A 89 -11.27 1.79 -0.25
N ARG A 90 -10.57 2.62 0.51
CA ARG A 90 -9.90 3.81 0.00
C ARG A 90 -8.83 3.45 -1.04
N PHE A 91 -8.13 2.35 -0.83
CA PHE A 91 -7.05 1.91 -1.72
C PHE A 91 -7.52 0.97 -2.83
N GLY A 92 -8.76 0.53 -2.82
CA GLY A 92 -9.25 -0.46 -3.78
C GLY A 92 -8.61 -1.83 -3.59
N VAL A 93 -8.40 -2.22 -2.34
CA VAL A 93 -7.74 -3.49 -2.01
C VAL A 93 -8.77 -4.61 -1.92
N ASN A 94 -8.46 -5.73 -2.57
CA ASN A 94 -9.28 -6.93 -2.56
C ASN A 94 -8.93 -7.84 -1.38
N TYR A 95 -7.64 -8.17 -1.23
CA TYR A 95 -7.19 -8.98 -0.09
C TYR A 95 -5.70 -8.79 0.17
N VAL A 96 -5.27 -9.25 1.36
CA VAL A 96 -3.88 -9.24 1.80
C VAL A 96 -3.50 -10.65 2.21
N ILE A 97 -2.29 -11.08 1.88
CA ILE A 97 -1.71 -12.32 2.38
C ILE A 97 -0.41 -11.98 3.12
N TRP A 98 -0.31 -12.43 4.37
CA TRP A 98 0.87 -12.22 5.19
C TRP A 98 1.01 -13.38 6.18
N ARG A 99 2.18 -13.98 6.22
CA ARG A 99 2.51 -15.06 7.14
C ARG A 99 1.51 -16.22 7.08
N GLN A 100 1.31 -16.73 5.86
CA GLN A 100 0.47 -17.89 5.57
C GLN A 100 -1.00 -17.64 5.92
N ARG A 101 -1.46 -16.39 5.99
CA ARG A 101 -2.85 -16.04 6.29
C ARG A 101 -3.40 -15.08 5.26
N TYR A 102 -4.66 -15.24 4.99
CA TYR A 102 -5.44 -14.46 4.01
C TYR A 102 -6.46 -13.60 4.74
N ASN A 103 -6.66 -12.38 4.27
CA ASN A 103 -7.65 -11.46 4.82
C ASN A 103 -8.23 -10.58 3.72
N ASP A 104 -9.53 -10.69 3.49
CA ASP A 104 -10.25 -9.87 2.51
C ASP A 104 -11.13 -8.80 3.18
N GLY A 105 -10.89 -8.54 4.45
CA GLY A 105 -11.70 -7.64 5.26
C GLY A 105 -12.60 -8.36 6.24
N ASN A 106 -12.66 -9.69 6.18
CA ASN A 106 -13.51 -10.50 7.06
C ASN A 106 -12.71 -11.24 8.14
N GLY A 107 -11.47 -10.83 8.36
CA GLY A 107 -10.59 -11.45 9.34
C GLY A 107 -9.57 -12.36 8.69
N TRP A 108 -8.60 -12.79 9.49
CA TRP A 108 -7.51 -13.65 9.03
C TRP A 108 -7.94 -15.12 9.02
N SER A 109 -7.55 -15.84 7.98
CA SER A 109 -7.69 -17.29 7.92
C SER A 109 -6.39 -17.90 7.41
N TYR A 110 -6.00 -19.06 7.99
CA TYR A 110 -4.78 -19.73 7.58
C TYR A 110 -4.92 -20.38 6.22
N MET A 111 -3.86 -20.32 5.46
CA MET A 111 -3.74 -20.96 4.15
C MET A 111 -2.91 -22.23 4.27
N GLU A 112 -2.96 -23.05 3.24
CA GLU A 112 -2.14 -24.26 3.18
C GLU A 112 -0.64 -23.93 3.22
N ASN A 113 0.15 -24.83 3.74
CA ASN A 113 1.60 -24.72 3.72
C ASN A 113 2.11 -25.05 2.31
N ARG A 114 2.71 -24.08 1.64
CA ARG A 114 3.19 -24.22 0.26
C ARG A 114 4.68 -24.55 0.17
N GLY A 115 5.32 -24.79 1.31
CA GLY A 115 6.64 -25.40 1.36
C GLY A 115 7.83 -24.48 1.47
N SER A 116 7.67 -23.17 1.36
CA SER A 116 8.80 -22.25 1.50
C SER A 116 8.36 -20.92 2.13
N PRO A 117 9.29 -20.17 2.74
CA PRO A 117 8.96 -18.86 3.28
C PRO A 117 8.35 -17.92 2.25
N THR A 118 8.88 -17.90 1.03
CA THR A 118 8.35 -17.05 -0.03
C THR A 118 6.95 -17.47 -0.44
N ALA A 119 6.74 -18.77 -0.67
CA ALA A 119 5.44 -19.29 -1.07
C ALA A 119 4.38 -19.11 0.02
N ASN A 120 4.80 -19.06 1.28
CA ASN A 120 3.93 -18.85 2.44
C ASN A 120 3.84 -17.39 2.88
N HIS A 121 4.43 -16.48 2.10
CA HIS A 121 4.35 -15.04 2.37
C HIS A 121 4.94 -14.63 3.73
N TYR A 122 6.10 -15.20 4.08
CA TYR A 122 6.84 -14.83 5.29
C TYR A 122 7.88 -13.74 5.03
N ASP A 123 8.26 -13.53 3.76
CA ASP A 123 9.27 -12.54 3.38
C ASP A 123 8.68 -11.35 2.63
N HIS A 124 7.36 -11.26 2.54
CA HIS A 124 6.69 -10.13 1.91
C HIS A 124 5.22 -10.08 2.33
N VAL A 125 4.66 -8.88 2.30
CA VAL A 125 3.22 -8.67 2.41
C VAL A 125 2.67 -8.59 0.99
N HIS A 126 1.79 -9.51 0.64
CA HIS A 126 1.13 -9.53 -0.66
C HIS A 126 -0.19 -8.77 -0.56
N VAL A 127 -0.39 -7.81 -1.47
CA VAL A 127 -1.62 -7.03 -1.53
C VAL A 127 -2.19 -7.16 -2.93
N SER A 128 -3.43 -7.63 -3.03
CA SER A 128 -4.16 -7.70 -4.29
C SER A 128 -5.25 -6.64 -4.35
N PHE A 129 -5.45 -6.07 -5.53
CA PHE A 129 -6.31 -4.92 -5.75
C PHE A 129 -7.48 -5.24 -6.65
N ASP A 130 -8.52 -4.46 -6.53
CA ASP A 130 -9.65 -4.50 -7.44
C ASP A 130 -9.21 -4.06 -8.84
N ARG A 131 -9.90 -4.53 -9.86
CA ARG A 131 -9.55 -4.29 -11.24
C ARG A 131 -9.52 -2.80 -11.58
N ALA A 132 -10.38 -2.03 -10.97
CA ALA A 132 -10.44 -0.60 -11.15
C ALA A 132 -10.84 0.07 -9.84
N ALA A 133 -10.19 1.18 -9.53
CA ALA A 133 -10.52 1.99 -8.38
C ALA A 133 -10.03 3.41 -8.62
N GLN A 134 -10.75 4.37 -8.06
CA GLN A 134 -10.25 5.73 -8.00
C GLN A 134 -9.53 5.90 -6.68
N VAL A 135 -8.23 6.13 -6.77
CA VAL A 135 -7.37 6.27 -5.60
C VAL A 135 -6.81 7.69 -5.57
N ASP A 136 -7.00 8.34 -4.44
CA ASP A 136 -6.52 9.71 -4.24
C ASP A 136 -5.55 9.70 -3.06
N VAL A 137 -4.28 9.49 -3.35
CA VAL A 137 -3.21 9.45 -2.36
C VAL A 137 -2.07 10.36 -2.77
N THR A 138 -1.40 10.94 -1.78
CA THR A 138 -0.31 11.86 -2.02
C THR A 138 0.99 11.34 -1.42
N CYS A 139 2.05 11.61 -2.08
CA CYS A 139 3.39 11.28 -1.71
C CYS A 139 4.23 12.55 -1.67
#